data_5ad2dc00185e566fa939f09dc2fffb8e
#
_entry.id   5ad2dc00185e566fa939f09dc2fffb8e
#
_cell.length_a   1.000
_cell.length_b   1.000
_cell.length_c   1.000
_cell.angle_alpha   90.00
_cell.angle_beta   90.00
_cell.angle_gamma   90.00
#
_symmetry.space_group_name_H-M   'P 1'
#
loop_
_entity.id
_entity.type
_entity.pdbx_description
1 polymer ?
#
loop_
_entity_poly.entity_id
_entity_poly.type
_entity_poly.pdbx_seq_one_letter_code
_entity_poly.pdbx_strand_id
1 'polypeptide(L)'
;MNEKIKKALKLILFVGIGVFFIWFSIKDLTPEQRASIMTDIKGVFTGFRWTFLLGGMLLGVLSVYLRGLRAIILIEPLGYKVSKSNAYHSVMVCYLANIAVPRLGELLRCTYLQTYEKVPFQKNLGTVVTERIVDTLLMGLLFVVAILVEAEKLMPLFGLDNSGNSTGFDFGKWGKILLVTAAMILACIVLGKILKRTKFMQKIKEVLLGFWQGIVSVTRLRKPGLFVLYSLLIWGCWYFMFLIGSLAFPEMLHLGNPIWAASLSCVVVGTFGFVIAQGGLGLYPLLVSEVLLLYGIPYETGLAIGWVIWANETFVYVAGGLITLIYTALCKSTKKGQNEAPAEKLIENN
;
A
#
# COMPACT_ATOMS: atom_id res chain seq x y z
N MET A 1 10.66 13.65 28.63
CA MET A 1 9.41 13.89 27.85
C MET A 1 8.54 12.65 27.96
N ASN A 2 7.31 12.79 28.47
CA ASN A 2 6.38 11.69 28.73
C ASN A 2 6.10 10.90 27.43
N GLU A 3 6.05 9.55 27.50
CA GLU A 3 5.77 8.65 26.37
C GLU A 3 4.46 9.01 25.63
N LYS A 4 3.43 9.45 26.37
CA LYS A 4 2.16 9.93 25.80
C LYS A 4 2.35 11.19 24.95
N ILE A 5 3.20 12.13 25.40
CA ILE A 5 3.49 13.37 24.67
C ILE A 5 4.28 13.05 23.38
N LYS A 6 5.24 12.12 23.41
CA LYS A 6 5.98 11.70 22.21
C LYS A 6 5.05 11.06 21.17
N LYS A 7 4.08 10.24 21.59
CA LYS A 7 3.09 9.62 20.71
C LYS A 7 2.15 10.66 20.11
N ALA A 8 1.66 11.60 20.93
CA ALA A 8 0.81 12.70 20.45
C ALA A 8 1.55 13.61 19.46
N LEU A 9 2.80 13.99 19.74
CA LEU A 9 3.62 14.78 18.82
C LEU A 9 3.87 14.10 17.48
N LYS A 10 4.12 12.77 17.49
CA LYS A 10 4.24 11.99 16.24
C LYS A 10 2.94 12.01 15.44
N LEU A 11 1.80 11.80 16.09
CA LEU A 11 0.50 11.84 15.41
C LEU A 11 0.23 13.21 14.81
N ILE A 12 0.44 14.29 15.58
CA ILE A 12 0.28 15.68 15.10
C ILE A 12 1.21 15.94 13.90
N LEU A 13 2.46 15.49 13.96
CA LEU A 13 3.41 15.65 12.85
C LEU A 13 2.91 14.96 11.59
N PHE A 14 2.46 13.69 11.69
CA PHE A 14 1.99 12.94 10.52
C PHE A 14 0.70 13.49 9.93
N VAL A 15 -0.27 13.87 10.79
CA VAL A 15 -1.50 14.54 10.34
C VAL A 15 -1.15 15.90 9.72
N GLY A 16 -0.23 16.65 10.34
CA GLY A 16 0.26 17.93 9.81
C GLY A 16 0.90 17.80 8.43
N ILE A 17 1.67 16.75 8.18
CA ILE A 17 2.23 16.45 6.85
C ILE A 17 1.08 16.21 5.84
N GLY A 18 0.06 15.43 6.20
CA GLY A 18 -1.09 15.20 5.33
C GLY A 18 -1.84 16.50 5.01
N VAL A 19 -2.15 17.31 6.04
CA VAL A 19 -2.79 18.62 5.87
C VAL A 19 -1.94 19.56 5.01
N PHE A 20 -0.61 19.55 5.20
CA PHE A 20 0.31 20.31 4.37
C PHE A 20 0.20 19.93 2.89
N PHE A 21 0.16 18.64 2.56
CA PHE A 21 0.02 18.19 1.17
C PHE A 21 -1.36 18.52 0.60
N ILE A 22 -2.43 18.46 1.40
CA ILE A 22 -3.76 18.93 0.97
C ILE A 22 -3.69 20.41 0.61
N TRP A 23 -3.18 21.25 1.53
CA TRP A 23 -3.04 22.68 1.28
C TRP A 23 -2.15 22.94 0.06
N PHE A 24 -1.01 22.26 -0.03
CA PHE A 24 -0.06 22.40 -1.13
C PHE A 24 -0.68 22.07 -2.49
N SER A 25 -1.53 21.01 -2.57
CA SER A 25 -2.17 20.59 -3.80
C SER A 25 -3.26 21.54 -4.32
N ILE A 26 -3.80 22.40 -3.43
CA ILE A 26 -4.93 23.30 -3.79
C ILE A 26 -4.59 24.78 -3.68
N LYS A 27 -3.40 25.14 -3.14
CA LYS A 27 -3.07 26.55 -2.83
C LYS A 27 -3.05 27.45 -4.07
N ASP A 28 -2.54 26.93 -5.19
CA ASP A 28 -2.35 27.69 -6.42
C ASP A 28 -3.55 27.54 -7.41
N LEU A 29 -4.60 26.79 -7.02
CA LEU A 29 -5.80 26.61 -7.84
C LEU A 29 -6.71 27.82 -7.79
N THR A 30 -7.23 28.21 -8.96
CA THR A 30 -8.28 29.25 -9.06
C THR A 30 -9.60 28.76 -8.45
N PRO A 31 -10.53 29.68 -8.12
CA PRO A 31 -11.87 29.28 -7.66
C PRO A 31 -12.61 28.38 -8.64
N GLU A 32 -12.44 28.62 -9.95
CA GLU A 32 -13.04 27.80 -11.03
C GLU A 32 -12.48 26.38 -11.01
N GLN A 33 -11.16 26.20 -10.89
CA GLN A 33 -10.50 24.89 -10.82
C GLN A 33 -10.93 24.11 -9.56
N ARG A 34 -11.08 24.81 -8.41
CA ARG A 34 -11.62 24.16 -7.21
C ARG A 34 -13.08 23.72 -7.37
N ALA A 35 -13.89 24.50 -8.08
CA ALA A 35 -15.25 24.14 -8.43
C ALA A 35 -15.30 22.95 -9.38
N SER A 36 -14.37 22.88 -10.35
CA SER A 36 -14.23 21.75 -11.27
C SER A 36 -13.96 20.44 -10.53
N ILE A 37 -13.01 20.40 -9.57
CA ILE A 37 -12.75 19.22 -8.74
C ILE A 37 -14.03 18.71 -8.09
N MET A 38 -14.83 19.61 -7.51
CA MET A 38 -16.08 19.24 -6.84
C MET A 38 -17.12 18.73 -7.83
N THR A 39 -17.16 19.31 -9.05
CA THR A 39 -18.05 18.89 -10.12
C THR A 39 -17.68 17.50 -10.63
N ASP A 40 -16.40 17.23 -10.85
CA ASP A 40 -15.87 15.93 -11.28
C ASP A 40 -16.19 14.85 -10.23
N ILE A 41 -15.94 15.13 -8.94
CA ILE A 41 -16.28 14.21 -7.85
C ILE A 41 -17.78 13.92 -7.81
N LYS A 42 -18.63 14.94 -7.92
CA LYS A 42 -20.09 14.75 -7.97
C LYS A 42 -20.52 13.96 -9.19
N GLY A 43 -19.87 14.19 -10.34
CA GLY A 43 -20.12 13.51 -11.59
C GLY A 43 -19.97 11.99 -11.49
N VAL A 44 -19.06 11.49 -10.65
CA VAL A 44 -18.87 10.05 -10.39
C VAL A 44 -20.12 9.41 -9.78
N PHE A 45 -20.85 10.14 -8.95
CA PHE A 45 -22.06 9.65 -8.29
C PHE A 45 -23.33 9.86 -9.09
N THR A 46 -23.22 10.47 -10.29
CA THR A 46 -24.34 10.61 -11.22
C THR A 46 -24.41 9.41 -12.19
N GLY A 47 -25.62 8.96 -12.50
CA GLY A 47 -25.81 7.77 -13.35
C GLY A 47 -25.22 6.50 -12.73
N PHE A 48 -24.63 5.62 -13.57
CA PHE A 48 -24.07 4.33 -13.14
C PHE A 48 -22.54 4.34 -12.93
N ARG A 49 -21.87 5.51 -12.94
CA ARG A 49 -20.40 5.58 -12.85
C ARG A 49 -19.85 5.09 -11.50
N TRP A 50 -20.60 5.25 -10.42
CA TRP A 50 -20.24 4.71 -9.10
C TRP A 50 -20.06 3.19 -9.08
N THR A 51 -20.59 2.44 -10.07
CA THR A 51 -20.39 0.99 -10.19
C THR A 51 -18.93 0.62 -10.41
N PHE A 52 -18.14 1.47 -11.06
CA PHE A 52 -16.70 1.29 -11.20
C PHE A 52 -16.00 1.35 -9.84
N LEU A 53 -16.45 2.22 -8.94
CA LEU A 53 -15.93 2.28 -7.57
C LEU A 53 -16.27 1.01 -6.79
N LEU A 54 -17.47 0.44 -6.95
CA LEU A 54 -17.80 -0.85 -6.35
C LEU A 54 -16.89 -1.97 -6.85
N GLY A 55 -16.59 -2.01 -8.16
CA GLY A 55 -15.60 -2.93 -8.72
C GLY A 55 -14.23 -2.78 -8.04
N GLY A 56 -13.78 -1.55 -7.84
CA GLY A 56 -12.56 -1.22 -7.10
C GLY A 56 -12.61 -1.70 -5.65
N MET A 57 -13.73 -1.46 -4.94
CA MET A 57 -13.91 -1.93 -3.54
C MET A 57 -13.83 -3.45 -3.43
N LEU A 58 -14.46 -4.19 -4.35
CA LEU A 58 -14.39 -5.66 -4.37
C LEU A 58 -12.97 -6.15 -4.54
N LEU A 59 -12.19 -5.54 -5.44
CA LEU A 59 -10.77 -5.84 -5.60
C LEU A 59 -9.95 -5.46 -4.34
N GLY A 60 -10.28 -4.37 -3.67
CA GLY A 60 -9.70 -3.99 -2.39
C GLY A 60 -9.92 -5.07 -1.31
N VAL A 61 -11.16 -5.56 -1.16
CA VAL A 61 -11.49 -6.65 -0.22
C VAL A 61 -10.76 -7.94 -0.61
N LEU A 62 -10.71 -8.26 -1.91
CA LEU A 62 -9.98 -9.43 -2.42
C LEU A 62 -8.48 -9.32 -2.11
N SER A 63 -7.86 -8.15 -2.27
CA SER A 63 -6.45 -7.93 -1.96
C SER A 63 -6.14 -8.21 -0.49
N VAL A 64 -7.02 -7.79 0.42
CA VAL A 64 -6.88 -8.07 1.86
C VAL A 64 -7.03 -9.56 2.15
N TYR A 65 -7.97 -10.23 1.51
CA TYR A 65 -8.15 -11.68 1.65
C TYR A 65 -6.90 -12.45 1.17
N LEU A 66 -6.36 -12.10 0.00
CA LEU A 66 -5.12 -12.69 -0.53
C LEU A 66 -3.93 -12.44 0.40
N ARG A 67 -3.83 -11.26 1.04
CA ARG A 67 -2.82 -10.99 2.08
C ARG A 67 -2.97 -11.92 3.28
N GLY A 68 -4.20 -12.19 3.70
CA GLY A 68 -4.48 -13.17 4.75
C GLY A 68 -4.00 -14.56 4.37
N LEU A 69 -4.31 -15.02 3.15
CA LEU A 69 -3.86 -16.32 2.65
C LEU A 69 -2.33 -16.41 2.53
N ARG A 70 -1.68 -15.32 2.06
CA ARG A 70 -0.22 -15.23 1.98
C ARG A 70 0.43 -15.34 3.36
N ALA A 71 -0.16 -14.73 4.38
CA ALA A 71 0.32 -14.82 5.75
C ALA A 71 0.27 -16.26 6.30
N ILE A 72 -0.79 -17.02 5.97
CA ILE A 72 -0.90 -18.43 6.37
C ILE A 72 0.29 -19.24 5.83
N ILE A 73 0.70 -19.00 4.57
CA ILE A 73 1.84 -19.70 3.96
C ILE A 73 3.15 -19.45 4.72
N LEU A 74 3.32 -18.24 5.28
CA LEU A 74 4.51 -17.89 6.08
C LEU A 74 4.45 -18.45 7.51
N ILE A 75 3.26 -18.62 8.07
CA ILE A 75 3.06 -19.08 9.44
C ILE A 75 3.05 -20.61 9.54
N GLU A 76 2.53 -21.30 8.51
CA GLU A 76 2.43 -22.77 8.48
C GLU A 76 3.77 -23.49 8.76
N PRO A 77 4.92 -23.10 8.16
CA PRO A 77 6.21 -23.72 8.43
C PRO A 77 6.71 -23.54 9.87
N LEU A 78 6.17 -22.55 10.60
CA LEU A 78 6.51 -22.30 12.01
C LEU A 78 5.77 -23.25 12.98
N GLY A 79 4.92 -24.15 12.43
CA GLY A 79 4.16 -25.16 13.19
C GLY A 79 2.80 -24.68 13.69
N TYR A 80 2.29 -23.52 13.22
CA TYR A 80 1.00 -22.98 13.64
C TYR A 80 -0.02 -23.07 12.51
N LYS A 81 -1.27 -23.43 12.86
CA LYS A 81 -2.42 -23.40 11.94
C LYS A 81 -3.21 -22.13 12.21
N VAL A 82 -3.52 -21.39 11.16
CA VAL A 82 -4.30 -20.15 11.23
C VAL A 82 -5.52 -20.31 10.32
N SER A 83 -6.72 -20.01 10.85
CA SER A 83 -7.94 -20.03 10.06
C SER A 83 -7.93 -18.90 9.02
N LYS A 84 -8.51 -19.12 7.85
CA LYS A 84 -8.62 -18.11 6.78
C LYS A 84 -9.36 -16.86 7.26
N SER A 85 -10.40 -17.04 8.09
CA SER A 85 -11.17 -15.94 8.69
C SER A 85 -10.29 -15.08 9.60
N ASN A 86 -9.57 -15.67 10.56
CA ASN A 86 -8.71 -14.90 11.46
C ASN A 86 -7.51 -14.28 10.75
N ALA A 87 -6.98 -14.93 9.71
CA ALA A 87 -5.96 -14.34 8.85
C ALA A 87 -6.48 -13.06 8.16
N TYR A 88 -7.68 -13.11 7.54
CA TYR A 88 -8.34 -11.95 6.94
C TYR A 88 -8.58 -10.83 7.97
N HIS A 89 -9.21 -11.16 9.09
CA HIS A 89 -9.50 -10.18 10.14
C HIS A 89 -8.24 -9.54 10.74
N SER A 90 -7.15 -10.31 10.86
CA SER A 90 -5.87 -9.78 11.33
C SER A 90 -5.30 -8.70 10.39
N VAL A 91 -5.46 -8.89 9.08
CA VAL A 91 -5.03 -7.91 8.06
C VAL A 91 -5.95 -6.69 8.07
N MET A 92 -7.27 -6.86 8.23
CA MET A 92 -8.21 -5.73 8.34
C MET A 92 -7.93 -4.86 9.57
N VAL A 93 -7.64 -5.46 10.74
CA VAL A 93 -7.20 -4.73 11.93
C VAL A 93 -5.90 -3.97 11.67
N CYS A 94 -4.96 -4.59 10.94
CA CYS A 94 -3.71 -3.94 10.55
C CYS A 94 -3.96 -2.67 9.74
N TYR A 95 -4.79 -2.72 8.69
CA TYR A 95 -5.07 -1.56 7.85
C TYR A 95 -5.81 -0.46 8.60
N LEU A 96 -6.87 -0.81 9.36
CA LEU A 96 -7.60 0.16 10.17
C LEU A 96 -6.67 0.90 11.13
N ALA A 97 -5.80 0.17 11.82
CA ALA A 97 -4.87 0.76 12.78
C ALA A 97 -3.80 1.64 12.11
N ASN A 98 -3.34 1.27 10.92
CA ASN A 98 -2.37 2.06 10.16
C ASN A 98 -2.94 3.37 9.63
N ILE A 99 -4.26 3.48 9.42
CA ILE A 99 -4.91 4.77 9.13
C ILE A 99 -4.81 5.70 10.33
N ALA A 100 -5.02 5.18 11.55
CA ALA A 100 -4.99 5.99 12.76
C ALA A 100 -3.55 6.32 13.22
N VAL A 101 -2.66 5.34 13.23
CA VAL A 101 -1.26 5.50 13.70
C VAL A 101 -0.30 4.70 12.82
N PRO A 102 0.76 5.33 12.28
CA PRO A 102 1.73 4.68 11.41
C PRO A 102 2.35 3.45 12.08
N ARG A 103 2.43 2.34 11.34
CA ARG A 103 3.09 1.10 11.76
C ARG A 103 2.50 0.41 13.01
N LEU A 104 1.40 0.94 13.56
CA LEU A 104 0.71 0.29 14.68
C LEU A 104 0.01 -0.99 14.22
N GLY A 105 -0.46 -1.01 12.98
CA GLY A 105 -1.22 -2.12 12.42
C GLY A 105 -0.46 -3.43 12.43
N GLU A 106 0.83 -3.43 12.09
CA GLU A 106 1.66 -4.63 12.10
C GLU A 106 1.73 -5.27 13.50
N LEU A 107 1.84 -4.43 14.54
CA LEU A 107 1.86 -4.89 15.93
C LEU A 107 0.49 -5.45 16.33
N LEU A 108 -0.60 -4.74 15.99
CA LEU A 108 -1.96 -5.20 16.30
C LEU A 108 -2.33 -6.47 15.55
N ARG A 109 -1.88 -6.64 14.30
CA ARG A 109 -2.01 -7.89 13.55
C ARG A 109 -1.34 -9.06 14.28
N CYS A 110 -0.10 -8.86 14.77
CA CYS A 110 0.63 -9.86 15.53
C CYS A 110 -0.09 -10.21 16.84
N THR A 111 -0.58 -9.20 17.57
CA THR A 111 -1.36 -9.38 18.79
C THR A 111 -2.69 -10.11 18.54
N TYR A 112 -3.37 -9.79 17.43
CA TYR A 112 -4.60 -10.46 17.02
C TYR A 112 -4.38 -11.96 16.84
N LEU A 113 -3.38 -12.35 16.01
CA LEU A 113 -3.08 -13.77 15.77
C LEU A 113 -2.53 -14.48 17.01
N GLN A 114 -1.82 -13.79 17.88
CA GLN A 114 -1.42 -14.36 19.19
C GLN A 114 -2.64 -14.66 20.06
N THR A 115 -3.61 -13.77 20.08
CA THR A 115 -4.82 -13.92 20.92
C THR A 115 -5.73 -15.04 20.41
N TYR A 116 -6.00 -15.06 19.09
CA TYR A 116 -7.03 -15.93 18.52
C TYR A 116 -6.48 -17.26 17.96
N GLU A 117 -5.21 -17.30 17.51
CA GLU A 117 -4.60 -18.48 16.88
C GLU A 117 -3.36 -18.98 17.61
N LYS A 118 -3.03 -18.36 18.76
CA LYS A 118 -1.88 -18.74 19.62
C LYS A 118 -0.53 -18.67 18.90
N VAL A 119 -0.42 -17.92 17.82
CA VAL A 119 0.85 -17.67 17.12
C VAL A 119 1.70 -16.70 17.95
N PRO A 120 2.91 -17.07 18.41
CA PRO A 120 3.74 -16.19 19.22
C PRO A 120 4.04 -14.88 18.48
N PHE A 121 3.94 -13.76 19.19
CA PHE A 121 4.10 -12.40 18.64
C PHE A 121 5.40 -12.26 17.83
N GLN A 122 6.54 -12.69 18.40
CA GLN A 122 7.85 -12.54 17.78
C GLN A 122 7.97 -13.34 16.47
N LYS A 123 7.43 -14.57 16.44
CA LYS A 123 7.43 -15.40 15.22
C LYS A 123 6.57 -14.77 14.14
N ASN A 124 5.38 -14.26 14.50
CA ASN A 124 4.51 -13.59 13.55
C ASN A 124 5.11 -12.27 13.05
N LEU A 125 5.75 -11.50 13.91
CA LEU A 125 6.45 -10.27 13.50
C LEU A 125 7.52 -10.57 12.44
N GLY A 126 8.25 -11.67 12.57
CA GLY A 126 9.21 -12.13 11.56
C GLY A 126 8.54 -12.36 10.19
N THR A 127 7.35 -12.99 10.17
CA THR A 127 6.61 -13.20 8.90
C THR A 127 6.16 -11.88 8.28
N VAL A 128 5.72 -10.92 9.09
CA VAL A 128 5.33 -9.57 8.63
C VAL A 128 6.54 -8.85 8.00
N VAL A 129 7.72 -8.96 8.59
CA VAL A 129 8.95 -8.38 8.01
C VAL A 129 9.25 -9.01 6.65
N THR A 130 9.15 -10.34 6.52
CA THR A 130 9.33 -11.03 5.23
C THR A 130 8.33 -10.52 4.17
N GLU A 131 7.05 -10.37 4.52
CA GLU A 131 6.05 -9.78 3.62
C GLU A 131 6.46 -8.39 3.16
N ARG A 132 6.90 -7.50 4.06
CA ARG A 132 7.32 -6.13 3.73
C ARG A 132 8.54 -6.11 2.79
N ILE A 133 9.49 -6.99 3.01
CA ILE A 133 10.66 -7.12 2.12
C ILE A 133 10.21 -7.47 0.70
N VAL A 134 9.37 -8.50 0.56
CA VAL A 134 8.89 -8.94 -0.75
C VAL A 134 8.01 -7.86 -1.42
N ASP A 135 7.12 -7.20 -0.68
CA ASP A 135 6.30 -6.12 -1.20
C ASP A 135 7.18 -4.94 -1.69
N THR A 136 8.26 -4.60 -0.97
CA THR A 136 9.20 -3.55 -1.37
C THR A 136 9.97 -3.92 -2.63
N LEU A 137 10.39 -5.20 -2.77
CA LEU A 137 11.04 -5.69 -3.98
C LEU A 137 10.09 -5.65 -5.20
N LEU A 138 8.85 -6.08 -5.02
CA LEU A 138 7.82 -6.00 -6.08
C LEU A 138 7.51 -4.55 -6.47
N MET A 139 7.42 -3.64 -5.50
CA MET A 139 7.27 -2.21 -5.78
C MET A 139 8.43 -1.68 -6.62
N GLY A 140 9.67 -2.01 -6.24
CA GLY A 140 10.86 -1.63 -7.01
C GLY A 140 10.85 -2.21 -8.43
N LEU A 141 10.45 -3.49 -8.58
CA LEU A 141 10.31 -4.13 -9.88
C LEU A 141 9.26 -3.44 -10.75
N LEU A 142 8.08 -3.16 -10.20
CA LEU A 142 7.00 -2.46 -10.92
C LEU A 142 7.40 -1.03 -11.28
N PHE A 143 8.17 -0.35 -10.43
CA PHE A 143 8.74 0.96 -10.74
C PHE A 143 9.68 0.89 -11.96
N VAL A 144 10.56 -0.10 -12.01
CA VAL A 144 11.42 -0.33 -13.19
C VAL A 144 10.58 -0.63 -14.43
N VAL A 145 9.55 -1.49 -14.31
CA VAL A 145 8.65 -1.80 -15.43
C VAL A 145 7.91 -0.53 -15.90
N ALA A 146 7.39 0.29 -15.00
CA ALA A 146 6.71 1.54 -15.36
C ALA A 146 7.65 2.50 -16.12
N ILE A 147 8.91 2.65 -15.66
CA ILE A 147 9.92 3.46 -16.37
C ILE A 147 10.23 2.85 -17.73
N LEU A 148 10.37 1.53 -17.85
CA LEU A 148 10.67 0.87 -19.13
C LEU A 148 9.55 1.04 -20.15
N VAL A 149 8.30 1.01 -19.69
CA VAL A 149 7.11 1.17 -20.54
C VAL A 149 6.87 2.63 -20.94
N GLU A 150 7.08 3.57 -20.01
CA GLU A 150 6.71 4.99 -20.15
C GLU A 150 7.90 5.94 -19.84
N ALA A 151 9.11 5.54 -20.24
CA ALA A 151 10.33 6.33 -19.97
C ALA A 151 10.21 7.78 -20.43
N GLU A 152 9.64 8.01 -21.60
CA GLU A 152 9.51 9.36 -22.19
C GLU A 152 8.64 10.30 -21.36
N LYS A 153 7.59 9.76 -20.71
CA LYS A 153 6.66 10.55 -19.90
C LYS A 153 7.10 10.66 -18.42
N LEU A 154 7.70 9.59 -17.87
CA LEU A 154 8.04 9.55 -16.46
C LEU A 154 9.39 10.19 -16.14
N MET A 155 10.34 10.22 -17.09
CA MET A 155 11.66 10.80 -16.86
C MET A 155 11.66 12.28 -16.47
N PRO A 156 10.82 13.15 -17.06
CA PRO A 156 10.72 14.55 -16.67
C PRO A 156 10.35 14.76 -15.20
N LEU A 157 9.51 13.89 -14.62
CA LEU A 157 9.14 13.94 -13.19
C LEU A 157 10.35 13.78 -12.26
N PHE A 158 11.40 13.12 -12.73
CA PHE A 158 12.63 12.90 -11.97
C PHE A 158 13.76 13.87 -12.37
N GLY A 159 13.45 14.94 -13.12
CA GLY A 159 14.43 15.90 -13.61
C GLY A 159 15.42 15.35 -14.63
N LEU A 160 15.05 14.24 -15.30
CA LEU A 160 15.86 13.57 -16.31
C LEU A 160 15.37 13.95 -17.73
N ASP A 161 15.09 15.23 -17.94
CA ASP A 161 14.61 15.72 -19.22
C ASP A 161 15.69 15.66 -20.30
N ASN A 162 15.37 15.03 -21.42
CA ASN A 162 16.13 15.08 -22.65
C ASN A 162 15.29 15.72 -23.74
N SER A 163 15.37 17.02 -23.87
CA SER A 163 14.85 17.80 -25.02
C SER A 163 15.57 17.40 -26.33
N GLY A 164 15.20 16.25 -26.88
CA GLY A 164 15.73 15.76 -28.15
C GLY A 164 14.77 14.77 -28.78
N ASN A 165 14.07 15.20 -29.83
CA ASN A 165 13.21 14.38 -30.68
C ASN A 165 13.90 13.10 -31.13
N SER A 166 13.47 11.94 -30.64
CA SER A 166 13.75 10.66 -31.28
C SER A 166 12.62 9.68 -31.03
N THR A 167 11.82 9.44 -32.06
CA THR A 167 10.89 8.32 -32.19
C THR A 167 11.69 7.06 -32.50
N GLY A 168 12.07 6.30 -31.47
CA GLY A 168 12.78 5.03 -31.64
C GLY A 168 13.50 4.61 -30.35
N PHE A 169 13.78 3.31 -30.24
CA PHE A 169 14.58 2.74 -29.15
C PHE A 169 16.00 3.37 -29.21
N ASP A 170 16.21 4.43 -28.42
CA ASP A 170 17.44 5.19 -28.42
C ASP A 170 18.44 4.56 -27.44
N PHE A 171 19.42 3.85 -28.01
CA PHE A 171 20.57 3.27 -27.27
C PHE A 171 21.30 4.32 -26.40
N GLY A 172 21.28 5.59 -26.79
CA GLY A 172 21.89 6.69 -26.02
C GLY A 172 21.10 7.02 -24.75
N LYS A 173 19.75 7.00 -24.78
CA LYS A 173 18.89 7.21 -23.61
C LYS A 173 19.05 6.07 -22.62
N TRP A 174 18.97 4.85 -23.08
CA TRP A 174 19.16 3.67 -22.24
C TRP A 174 20.58 3.58 -21.67
N GLY A 175 21.59 3.99 -22.45
CA GLY A 175 22.97 4.12 -21.97
C GLY A 175 23.08 5.14 -20.82
N LYS A 176 22.40 6.29 -20.90
CA LYS A 176 22.39 7.29 -19.83
C LYS A 176 21.65 6.79 -18.57
N ILE A 177 20.53 6.09 -18.71
CA ILE A 177 19.82 5.47 -17.56
C ILE A 177 20.70 4.43 -16.90
N LEU A 178 21.31 3.55 -17.68
CA LEU A 178 22.27 2.57 -17.19
C LEU A 178 23.48 3.26 -16.53
N LEU A 179 23.98 4.33 -17.12
CA LEU A 179 25.10 5.11 -16.58
C LEU A 179 24.72 5.80 -15.27
N VAL A 180 23.56 6.45 -15.17
CA VAL A 180 23.06 7.09 -13.94
C VAL A 180 22.78 6.04 -12.88
N THR A 181 22.15 4.92 -13.24
CA THR A 181 21.91 3.81 -12.31
C THR A 181 23.22 3.18 -11.84
N ALA A 182 24.17 2.97 -12.76
CA ALA A 182 25.52 2.48 -12.45
C ALA A 182 26.30 3.49 -11.60
N ALA A 183 26.21 4.79 -11.92
CA ALA A 183 26.82 5.85 -11.12
C ALA A 183 26.22 5.95 -9.72
N MET A 184 24.90 5.82 -9.56
CA MET A 184 24.24 5.73 -8.26
C MET A 184 24.69 4.49 -7.48
N ILE A 185 24.74 3.33 -8.12
CA ILE A 185 25.25 2.10 -7.51
C ILE A 185 26.72 2.27 -7.11
N LEU A 186 27.54 2.82 -8.00
CA LEU A 186 28.95 3.09 -7.74
C LEU A 186 29.14 4.12 -6.62
N ALA A 187 28.36 5.20 -6.62
CA ALA A 187 28.35 6.19 -5.53
C ALA A 187 27.96 5.52 -4.19
N CYS A 188 26.93 4.67 -4.17
CA CYS A 188 26.56 3.88 -3.00
C CYS A 188 27.69 2.94 -2.54
N ILE A 189 28.40 2.31 -3.49
CA ILE A 189 29.55 1.43 -3.18
C ILE A 189 30.73 2.24 -2.65
N VAL A 190 31.06 3.39 -3.28
CA VAL A 190 32.15 4.27 -2.86
C VAL A 190 31.85 4.92 -1.52
N LEU A 191 30.64 5.49 -1.33
CA LEU A 191 30.18 5.96 -0.01
C LEU A 191 30.23 4.81 1.02
N GLY A 192 29.81 3.61 0.63
CA GLY A 192 29.89 2.41 1.44
C GLY A 192 31.31 2.06 1.86
N LYS A 193 32.30 2.18 0.96
CA LYS A 193 33.72 1.96 1.27
C LYS A 193 34.30 3.04 2.18
N ILE A 194 33.92 4.30 1.95
CA ILE A 194 34.38 5.46 2.75
C ILE A 194 33.77 5.43 4.16
N LEU A 195 32.49 5.06 4.26
CA LEU A 195 31.74 5.07 5.52
C LEU A 195 31.79 3.72 6.29
N LYS A 196 32.61 2.75 5.86
CA LYS A 196 32.68 1.38 6.41
C LYS A 196 32.77 1.29 7.95
N ARG A 197 33.22 2.34 8.64
CA ARG A 197 33.37 2.41 10.09
C ARG A 197 32.25 3.15 10.82
N THR A 198 31.24 3.67 10.13
CA THR A 198 30.16 4.42 10.77
C THR A 198 28.98 3.52 11.16
N LYS A 199 28.29 3.86 12.28
CA LYS A 199 27.04 3.21 12.74
C LYS A 199 25.96 3.18 11.63
N PHE A 200 26.01 4.14 10.71
CA PHE A 200 25.10 4.23 9.57
C PHE A 200 25.31 3.09 8.56
N MET A 201 26.57 2.74 8.27
CA MET A 201 26.89 1.65 7.34
C MET A 201 26.59 0.27 7.94
N GLN A 202 26.79 0.09 9.25
CA GLN A 202 26.35 -1.12 9.94
C GLN A 202 24.84 -1.31 9.78
N LYS A 203 24.07 -0.23 9.92
CA LYS A 203 22.62 -0.26 9.75
C LYS A 203 22.18 -0.56 8.30
N ILE A 204 22.87 -0.01 7.30
CA ILE A 204 22.64 -0.36 5.88
C ILE A 204 22.96 -1.83 5.62
N LYS A 205 24.08 -2.34 6.14
CA LYS A 205 24.45 -3.76 6.01
C LYS A 205 23.42 -4.67 6.67
N GLU A 206 22.93 -4.33 7.85
CA GLU A 206 21.85 -5.06 8.54
C GLU A 206 20.56 -5.08 7.71
N VAL A 207 20.18 -3.95 7.11
CA VAL A 207 19.03 -3.86 6.20
C VAL A 207 19.21 -4.74 4.98
N LEU A 208 20.38 -4.67 4.30
CA LEU A 208 20.68 -5.48 3.11
C LEU A 208 20.73 -6.98 3.44
N LEU A 209 21.33 -7.36 4.58
CA LEU A 209 21.31 -8.74 5.06
C LEU A 209 19.89 -9.20 5.39
N GLY A 210 19.07 -8.34 6.00
CA GLY A 210 17.66 -8.59 6.24
C GLY A 210 16.87 -8.84 4.95
N PHE A 211 17.12 -8.02 3.91
CA PHE A 211 16.55 -8.23 2.57
C PHE A 211 16.94 -9.59 1.97
N TRP A 212 18.24 -9.92 2.02
CA TRP A 212 18.74 -11.20 1.53
C TRP A 212 18.13 -12.39 2.27
N GLN A 213 18.08 -12.31 3.60
CA GLN A 213 17.43 -13.33 4.44
C GLN A 213 15.95 -13.46 4.13
N GLY A 214 15.24 -12.36 3.85
CA GLY A 214 13.86 -12.35 3.41
C GLY A 214 13.67 -13.11 2.10
N ILE A 215 14.50 -12.86 1.09
CA ILE A 215 14.47 -13.59 -0.19
C ILE A 215 14.72 -15.10 0.02
N VAL A 216 15.78 -15.43 0.76
CA VAL A 216 16.14 -16.83 1.05
C VAL A 216 15.04 -17.53 1.88
N SER A 217 14.35 -16.81 2.77
CA SER A 217 13.25 -17.41 3.55
C SER A 217 12.08 -17.84 2.65
N VAL A 218 11.80 -17.08 1.58
CA VAL A 218 10.74 -17.44 0.62
C VAL A 218 11.05 -18.75 -0.11
N THR A 219 12.30 -18.98 -0.49
CA THR A 219 12.70 -20.24 -1.17
C THR A 219 12.58 -21.48 -0.28
N ARG A 220 12.60 -21.29 1.03
CA ARG A 220 12.44 -22.36 2.04
C ARG A 220 10.99 -22.65 2.44
N LEU A 221 10.02 -21.92 1.86
CA LEU A 221 8.60 -22.16 2.13
C LEU A 221 8.17 -23.53 1.56
N ARG A 222 7.14 -24.14 2.17
CA ARG A 222 6.52 -25.35 1.64
C ARG A 222 5.82 -25.13 0.27
N LYS A 223 5.33 -23.89 0.02
CA LYS A 223 4.58 -23.52 -1.18
C LYS A 223 5.09 -22.16 -1.72
N PRO A 224 6.36 -22.08 -2.19
CA PRO A 224 6.95 -20.80 -2.61
C PRO A 224 6.23 -20.21 -3.84
N GLY A 225 5.84 -21.03 -4.81
CA GLY A 225 5.10 -20.58 -5.99
C GLY A 225 3.76 -19.95 -5.66
N LEU A 226 3.02 -20.51 -4.68
CA LEU A 226 1.75 -19.95 -4.25
C LEU A 226 1.94 -18.62 -3.49
N PHE A 227 3.01 -18.47 -2.74
CA PHE A 227 3.38 -17.22 -2.09
C PHE A 227 3.66 -16.10 -3.12
N VAL A 228 4.43 -16.41 -4.16
CA VAL A 228 4.71 -15.47 -5.27
C VAL A 228 3.42 -15.14 -6.01
N LEU A 229 2.59 -16.15 -6.34
CA LEU A 229 1.30 -15.94 -7.00
C LEU A 229 0.40 -14.99 -6.20
N TYR A 230 0.23 -15.21 -4.89
CA TYR A 230 -0.57 -14.30 -4.07
C TYR A 230 0.04 -12.90 -4.02
N SER A 231 1.36 -12.77 -3.99
CA SER A 231 2.02 -11.46 -4.02
C SER A 231 1.74 -10.71 -5.33
N LEU A 232 1.82 -11.39 -6.48
CA LEU A 232 1.49 -10.82 -7.79
C LEU A 232 -0.01 -10.47 -7.88
N LEU A 233 -0.89 -11.33 -7.40
CA LEU A 233 -2.33 -11.07 -7.40
C LEU A 233 -2.71 -9.87 -6.52
N ILE A 234 -2.04 -9.68 -5.36
CA ILE A 234 -2.25 -8.51 -4.50
C ILE A 234 -1.93 -7.21 -5.25
N TRP A 235 -0.78 -7.16 -5.92
CA TRP A 235 -0.38 -6.01 -6.73
C TRP A 235 -1.27 -5.83 -7.96
N GLY A 236 -1.69 -6.94 -8.58
CA GLY A 236 -2.70 -6.94 -9.65
C GLY A 236 -4.04 -6.36 -9.18
N CYS A 237 -4.52 -6.76 -7.99
CA CYS A 237 -5.73 -6.17 -7.42
C CYS A 237 -5.60 -4.64 -7.23
N TRP A 238 -4.47 -4.12 -6.76
CA TRP A 238 -4.26 -2.68 -6.63
C TRP A 238 -4.20 -1.97 -7.98
N TYR A 239 -3.54 -2.56 -8.95
CA TYR A 239 -3.52 -2.03 -10.31
C TYR A 239 -4.93 -1.96 -10.91
N PHE A 240 -5.68 -3.07 -10.89
CA PHE A 240 -7.03 -3.09 -11.43
C PHE A 240 -8.03 -2.28 -10.60
N MET A 241 -7.83 -2.13 -9.29
CA MET A 241 -8.62 -1.25 -8.44
C MET A 241 -8.48 0.21 -8.90
N PHE A 242 -7.26 0.68 -9.19
CA PHE A 242 -7.02 1.99 -9.74
C PHE A 242 -7.64 2.11 -11.14
N LEU A 243 -7.29 1.19 -12.06
CA LEU A 243 -7.77 1.20 -13.44
C LEU A 243 -9.29 1.25 -13.49
N ILE A 244 -9.98 0.31 -12.84
CA ILE A 244 -11.45 0.22 -12.87
C ILE A 244 -12.06 1.44 -12.18
N GLY A 245 -11.56 1.84 -11.01
CA GLY A 245 -12.08 3.01 -10.30
C GLY A 245 -11.92 4.31 -11.11
N SER A 246 -10.82 4.46 -11.86
CA SER A 246 -10.57 5.63 -12.69
C SER A 246 -11.51 5.72 -13.90
N LEU A 247 -12.08 4.59 -14.38
CA LEU A 247 -13.10 4.59 -15.44
C LEU A 247 -14.40 5.31 -15.04
N ALA A 248 -14.58 5.65 -13.77
CA ALA A 248 -15.69 6.51 -13.35
C ALA A 248 -15.56 7.94 -13.91
N PHE A 249 -14.39 8.33 -14.41
CA PHE A 249 -14.11 9.64 -15.00
C PHE A 249 -14.05 9.54 -16.54
N PRO A 250 -14.82 10.38 -17.27
CA PRO A 250 -14.82 10.34 -18.73
C PRO A 250 -13.44 10.56 -19.36
N GLU A 251 -12.63 11.42 -18.76
CA GLU A 251 -11.30 11.77 -19.22
C GLU A 251 -10.38 10.54 -19.30
N MET A 252 -10.52 9.62 -18.35
CA MET A 252 -9.78 8.35 -18.38
C MET A 252 -10.26 7.44 -19.51
N LEU A 253 -11.55 7.42 -19.83
CA LEU A 253 -12.09 6.64 -20.95
C LEU A 253 -11.60 7.19 -22.29
N HIS A 254 -11.44 8.50 -22.41
CA HIS A 254 -10.95 9.17 -23.64
C HIS A 254 -9.46 8.97 -23.90
N LEU A 255 -8.67 8.53 -22.90
CA LEU A 255 -7.25 8.20 -23.10
C LEU A 255 -7.03 7.04 -24.09
N GLY A 256 -8.00 6.14 -24.23
CA GLY A 256 -7.83 4.95 -25.07
C GLY A 256 -6.71 4.02 -24.58
N ASN A 257 -5.86 3.53 -25.50
CA ASN A 257 -4.78 2.58 -25.17
C ASN A 257 -3.81 3.05 -24.06
N PRO A 258 -3.41 4.35 -23.94
CA PRO A 258 -2.55 4.82 -22.88
C PRO A 258 -3.08 4.62 -21.44
N ILE A 259 -4.38 4.34 -21.26
CA ILE A 259 -4.98 4.16 -19.92
C ILE A 259 -4.28 3.09 -19.07
N TRP A 260 -3.81 2.00 -19.70
CA TRP A 260 -3.11 0.91 -19.00
C TRP A 260 -1.79 1.38 -18.40
N ALA A 261 -1.01 2.10 -19.20
CA ALA A 261 0.27 2.64 -18.78
C ALA A 261 0.11 3.79 -17.78
N ALA A 262 -0.87 4.68 -18.00
CA ALA A 262 -1.23 5.75 -17.06
C ALA A 262 -1.60 5.17 -15.68
N SER A 263 -2.46 4.13 -15.67
CA SER A 263 -2.87 3.46 -14.43
C SER A 263 -1.69 2.79 -13.72
N LEU A 264 -0.78 2.14 -14.47
CA LEU A 264 0.44 1.54 -13.88
C LEU A 264 1.31 2.61 -13.24
N SER A 265 1.56 3.70 -13.96
CA SER A 265 2.35 4.83 -13.47
C SER A 265 1.72 5.47 -12.23
N CYS A 266 0.40 5.67 -12.21
CA CYS A 266 -0.33 6.20 -11.06
C CYS A 266 -0.23 5.27 -9.83
N VAL A 267 -0.38 3.96 -10.01
CA VAL A 267 -0.25 2.99 -8.90
C VAL A 267 1.16 2.99 -8.34
N VAL A 268 2.17 2.96 -9.20
CA VAL A 268 3.57 2.91 -8.78
C VAL A 268 3.98 4.22 -8.10
N VAL A 269 3.74 5.37 -8.73
CA VAL A 269 4.10 6.68 -8.16
C VAL A 269 3.23 7.01 -6.96
N GLY A 270 1.91 6.74 -7.03
CA GLY A 270 0.99 6.94 -5.92
C GLY A 270 1.34 6.12 -4.66
N THR A 271 1.92 4.92 -4.82
CA THR A 271 2.39 4.10 -3.68
C THR A 271 3.42 4.84 -2.82
N PHE A 272 4.26 5.71 -3.39
CA PHE A 272 5.16 6.57 -2.60
C PHE A 272 4.37 7.53 -1.69
N GLY A 273 3.17 7.96 -2.11
CA GLY A 273 2.28 8.74 -1.26
C GLY A 273 1.94 8.04 0.06
N PHE A 274 1.64 6.73 0.01
CA PHE A 274 1.37 5.92 1.21
C PHE A 274 2.61 5.65 2.06
N VAL A 275 3.80 5.63 1.45
CA VAL A 275 5.07 5.42 2.17
C VAL A 275 5.50 6.68 2.93
N ILE A 276 5.32 7.86 2.32
CA ILE A 276 5.81 9.15 2.83
C ILE A 276 4.78 9.81 3.75
N ALA A 277 3.52 9.88 3.32
CA ALA A 277 2.44 10.49 4.09
C ALA A 277 1.57 9.43 4.78
N GLN A 278 1.08 9.75 5.97
CA GLN A 278 0.20 8.87 6.74
C GLN A 278 -1.02 8.45 5.94
N GLY A 279 -1.11 7.16 5.60
CA GLY A 279 -2.22 6.64 4.79
C GLY A 279 -2.37 7.31 3.42
N GLY A 280 -1.33 7.95 2.89
CA GLY A 280 -1.36 8.62 1.61
C GLY A 280 -2.10 9.97 1.59
N LEU A 281 -2.57 10.46 2.76
CA LEU A 281 -3.42 11.64 2.85
C LEU A 281 -2.77 12.86 2.17
N GLY A 282 -3.46 13.42 1.18
CA GLY A 282 -3.04 14.59 0.40
C GLY A 282 -1.91 14.31 -0.60
N LEU A 283 -0.91 13.51 -0.24
CA LEU A 283 0.22 13.22 -1.12
C LEU A 283 -0.14 12.22 -2.24
N TYR A 284 -0.96 11.20 -1.95
CA TYR A 284 -1.40 10.27 -2.98
C TYR A 284 -2.19 10.96 -4.10
N PRO A 285 -3.24 11.77 -3.83
CA PRO A 285 -3.94 12.53 -4.88
C PRO A 285 -3.02 13.47 -5.66
N LEU A 286 -2.09 14.15 -4.97
CA LEU A 286 -1.10 15.02 -5.61
C LEU A 286 -0.24 14.23 -6.61
N LEU A 287 0.33 13.11 -6.20
CA LEU A 287 1.19 12.30 -7.08
C LEU A 287 0.42 11.71 -8.26
N VAL A 288 -0.83 11.32 -8.05
CA VAL A 288 -1.72 10.85 -9.12
C VAL A 288 -1.99 11.97 -10.13
N SER A 289 -2.28 13.20 -9.67
CA SER A 289 -2.54 14.33 -10.57
C SER A 289 -1.30 14.70 -11.40
N GLU A 290 -0.11 14.69 -10.80
CA GLU A 290 1.15 14.95 -11.52
C GLU A 290 1.42 13.89 -12.61
N VAL A 291 1.16 12.62 -12.32
CA VAL A 291 1.29 11.57 -13.32
C VAL A 291 0.27 11.75 -14.44
N LEU A 292 -1.00 11.97 -14.10
CA LEU A 292 -2.08 12.09 -15.11
C LEU A 292 -1.92 13.33 -15.99
N LEU A 293 -1.32 14.39 -15.47
CA LEU A 293 -0.98 15.59 -16.26
C LEU A 293 -0.05 15.25 -17.43
N LEU A 294 0.88 14.29 -17.27
CA LEU A 294 1.76 13.83 -18.37
C LEU A 294 1.00 13.10 -19.48
N TYR A 295 -0.21 12.64 -19.19
CA TYR A 295 -1.09 12.01 -20.17
C TYR A 295 -2.14 12.98 -20.74
N GLY A 296 -2.01 14.29 -20.43
CA GLY A 296 -2.90 15.32 -20.94
C GLY A 296 -4.22 15.46 -20.18
N ILE A 297 -4.35 14.85 -19.01
CA ILE A 297 -5.50 15.06 -18.12
C ILE A 297 -5.25 16.33 -17.30
N PRO A 298 -6.20 17.27 -17.24
CA PRO A 298 -6.05 18.48 -16.42
C PRO A 298 -5.72 18.16 -14.97
N TYR A 299 -4.86 18.98 -14.35
CA TYR A 299 -4.37 18.76 -12.98
C TYR A 299 -5.52 18.61 -11.97
N GLU A 300 -6.54 19.47 -12.05
CA GLU A 300 -7.73 19.45 -11.22
C GLU A 300 -8.53 18.14 -11.34
N THR A 301 -8.72 17.63 -12.55
CA THR A 301 -9.38 16.34 -12.80
C THR A 301 -8.50 15.19 -12.30
N GLY A 302 -7.19 15.23 -12.53
CA GLY A 302 -6.23 14.28 -11.95
C GLY A 302 -6.29 14.24 -10.43
N LEU A 303 -6.42 15.41 -9.79
CA LEU A 303 -6.56 15.54 -8.35
C LEU A 303 -7.90 14.95 -7.86
N ALA A 304 -9.01 15.18 -8.59
CA ALA A 304 -10.31 14.58 -8.30
C ALA A 304 -10.25 13.04 -8.37
N ILE A 305 -9.63 12.49 -9.43
CA ILE A 305 -9.40 11.04 -9.59
C ILE A 305 -8.62 10.50 -8.38
N GLY A 306 -7.50 11.13 -8.04
CA GLY A 306 -6.66 10.73 -6.91
C GLY A 306 -7.43 10.70 -5.58
N TRP A 307 -8.25 11.73 -5.30
CA TRP A 307 -9.06 11.79 -4.10
C TRP A 307 -10.14 10.72 -4.05
N VAL A 308 -10.85 10.48 -5.17
CA VAL A 308 -11.90 9.46 -5.23
C VAL A 308 -11.33 8.06 -5.05
N ILE A 309 -10.22 7.74 -5.72
CA ILE A 309 -9.55 6.42 -5.58
C ILE A 309 -9.02 6.24 -4.15
N TRP A 310 -8.36 7.26 -3.59
CA TRP A 310 -7.88 7.22 -2.21
C TRP A 310 -9.02 7.02 -1.19
N ALA A 311 -10.12 7.74 -1.37
CA ALA A 311 -11.29 7.61 -0.51
C ALA A 311 -11.94 6.23 -0.63
N ASN A 312 -12.04 5.69 -1.85
CA ASN A 312 -12.55 4.36 -2.14
C ASN A 312 -11.74 3.26 -1.42
N GLU A 313 -10.42 3.32 -1.50
CA GLU A 313 -9.52 2.37 -0.82
C GLU A 313 -9.60 2.52 0.71
N THR A 314 -9.56 3.76 1.20
CA THR A 314 -9.66 4.06 2.63
C THR A 314 -10.99 3.58 3.21
N PHE A 315 -12.09 3.74 2.47
CA PHE A 315 -13.40 3.25 2.88
C PHE A 315 -13.42 1.73 3.08
N VAL A 316 -12.80 0.96 2.18
CA VAL A 316 -12.69 -0.51 2.32
C VAL A 316 -11.98 -0.87 3.63
N TYR A 317 -10.90 -0.19 3.96
CA TYR A 317 -10.13 -0.50 5.19
C TYR A 317 -10.85 -0.06 6.46
N VAL A 318 -11.51 1.10 6.43
CA VAL A 318 -12.28 1.60 7.58
C VAL A 318 -13.52 0.72 7.81
N ALA A 319 -14.34 0.53 6.79
CA ALA A 319 -15.57 -0.26 6.92
C ALA A 319 -15.25 -1.73 7.26
N GLY A 320 -14.32 -2.36 6.54
CA GLY A 320 -13.91 -3.74 6.80
C GLY A 320 -13.26 -3.93 8.18
N GLY A 321 -12.46 -2.95 8.61
CA GLY A 321 -11.85 -2.94 9.94
C GLY A 321 -12.88 -2.80 11.05
N LEU A 322 -13.86 -1.89 10.92
CA LEU A 322 -14.96 -1.73 11.88
C LEU A 322 -15.83 -2.99 11.95
N ILE A 323 -16.20 -3.57 10.80
CA ILE A 323 -16.94 -4.84 10.76
C ILE A 323 -16.13 -5.94 11.48
N THR A 324 -14.82 -5.99 11.27
CA THR A 324 -13.94 -6.94 11.96
C THR A 324 -13.96 -6.75 13.48
N LEU A 325 -13.91 -5.51 13.98
CA LEU A 325 -13.96 -5.22 15.42
C LEU A 325 -15.30 -5.66 16.01
N ILE A 326 -16.41 -5.36 15.34
CA ILE A 326 -17.75 -5.79 15.76
C ILE A 326 -17.85 -7.31 15.79
N TYR A 327 -17.42 -7.99 14.71
CA TYR A 327 -17.42 -9.45 14.62
C TYR A 327 -16.61 -10.08 15.76
N THR A 328 -15.42 -9.59 16.03
CA THR A 328 -14.56 -10.14 17.10
C THR A 328 -15.14 -9.89 18.49
N ALA A 329 -15.81 -8.76 18.71
CA ALA A 329 -16.50 -8.46 19.97
C ALA A 329 -17.68 -9.43 20.20
N LEU A 330 -18.51 -9.68 19.18
CA LEU A 330 -19.64 -10.60 19.24
C LEU A 330 -19.18 -12.07 19.48
N CYS A 331 -18.16 -12.54 18.76
CA CYS A 331 -17.60 -13.89 18.95
C CYS A 331 -17.01 -14.11 20.36
N LYS A 332 -16.51 -13.06 21.01
CA LYS A 332 -16.05 -13.13 22.41
C LYS A 332 -17.22 -13.29 23.38
N SER A 333 -18.30 -12.54 23.16
CA SER A 333 -19.49 -12.61 24.01
C SER A 333 -20.07 -14.04 24.02
N THR A 334 -20.16 -14.69 22.85
CA THR A 334 -20.70 -16.04 22.73
C THR A 334 -19.84 -17.11 23.42
N LYS A 335 -18.50 -17.02 23.32
CA LYS A 335 -17.57 -17.97 23.99
C LYS A 335 -17.53 -17.79 25.51
N LYS A 336 -17.70 -16.56 26.01
CA LYS A 336 -17.75 -16.30 27.44
C LYS A 336 -19.05 -16.86 28.06
N GLY A 337 -20.18 -16.70 27.37
CA GLY A 337 -21.46 -17.29 27.80
C GLY A 337 -21.48 -18.82 27.79
N GLN A 338 -20.72 -19.48 26.91
CA GLN A 338 -20.58 -20.94 26.89
C GLN A 338 -19.67 -21.50 28.01
N ASN A 339 -18.70 -20.72 28.47
CA ASN A 339 -17.81 -21.10 29.59
C ASN A 339 -18.39 -20.73 30.97
N GLU A 340 -19.40 -19.89 31.02
CA GLU A 340 -20.12 -19.50 32.23
C GLU A 340 -21.49 -20.21 32.39
N ALA A 341 -21.84 -21.15 31.51
CA ALA A 341 -22.97 -22.02 31.70
C ALA A 341 -22.68 -22.95 32.91
N PRO A 342 -23.51 -22.93 33.98
CA PRO A 342 -23.06 -23.21 35.31
C PRO A 342 -22.82 -24.72 35.57
N ALA A 343 -21.82 -24.97 36.39
CA ALA A 343 -21.67 -26.18 37.20
C ALA A 343 -22.87 -26.43 38.17
N GLU A 344 -23.94 -25.67 38.07
CA GLU A 344 -25.12 -25.72 38.93
C GLU A 344 -26.07 -26.87 38.65
N LYS A 345 -25.92 -27.61 37.53
CA LYS A 345 -26.78 -28.76 37.19
C LYS A 345 -26.23 -30.13 37.65
N LEU A 346 -25.10 -30.18 38.36
CA LEU A 346 -24.51 -31.43 38.85
C LEU A 346 -24.73 -31.68 40.34
N ILE A 347 -25.45 -30.81 41.07
CA ILE A 347 -25.68 -30.96 42.53
C ILE A 347 -27.12 -31.39 42.85
N GLU A 348 -28.01 -31.47 41.86
CA GLU A 348 -29.41 -31.81 42.14
C GLU A 348 -29.84 -33.27 41.83
N ASN A 349 -28.83 -34.16 41.57
CA ASN A 349 -29.10 -35.59 41.37
C ASN A 349 -28.07 -36.48 42.13
N ASN A 350 -27.91 -36.23 43.44
CA ASN A 350 -27.41 -37.22 44.42
C ASN A 350 -28.22 -37.15 45.72
#